data_295c697f4ffbe824ea9f5659cac1cfe4
#
_entry.id   295c697f4ffbe824ea9f5659cac1cfe4
#
_cell.length_a   1.000
_cell.length_b   1.000
_cell.length_c   1.000
_cell.angle_alpha   90.00
_cell.angle_beta   90.00
_cell.angle_gamma   90.00
#
_symmetry.space_group_name_H-M   'P 1'
#
loop_
_entity.id
_entity.type
_entity.pdbx_description
1 polymer ?
#
loop_
_entity_poly.entity_id
_entity_poly.type
_entity_poly.pdbx_seq_one_letter_code
_entity_poly.pdbx_strand_id
1 'polypeptide(L)'
;MEEVVIVAALRTAVGKFGGSLAGLPAADLGARVIKALLAATGVDGGLVSEVLMGQVLTAGCGQNPARQASIRAGLPDTVPAMTVGKVCGSGLKATHLAAQAIRCGDADIIIAGGQENMSAAPHVLPGSREGFRLGDAKLQDSMIVDGLWDVYNNYHMGTTAENIARQYDISRREQDEFAASSQQKAEAAQKAGRFRDEIVPV
;
A
#
# COMPACT_ATOMS: atom_id res chain seq x y z
N MET A 1 25.34 16.51 -5.06
CA MET A 1 24.03 15.93 -4.74
C MET A 1 24.15 15.38 -3.33
N GLU A 2 23.23 15.74 -2.47
CA GLU A 2 23.22 15.23 -1.10
C GLU A 2 22.97 13.72 -1.08
N GLU A 3 23.63 13.04 -0.14
CA GLU A 3 23.41 11.63 0.08
C GLU A 3 22.08 11.43 0.81
N VAL A 4 21.21 10.57 0.29
CA VAL A 4 19.93 10.24 0.90
C VAL A 4 20.04 8.88 1.56
N VAL A 5 19.72 8.81 2.84
CA VAL A 5 19.81 7.59 3.65
C VAL A 5 18.42 7.18 4.17
N ILE A 6 18.23 5.88 4.40
CA ILE A 6 17.07 5.35 5.09
C ILE A 6 17.45 5.16 6.56
N VAL A 7 16.81 5.93 7.44
CA VAL A 7 17.12 5.94 8.88
C VAL A 7 16.41 4.78 9.60
N ALA A 8 15.18 4.46 9.20
CA ALA A 8 14.41 3.34 9.74
C ALA A 8 13.41 2.81 8.71
N ALA A 9 13.07 1.54 8.83
CA ALA A 9 12.06 0.88 7.99
C ALA A 9 11.26 -0.09 8.85
N LEU A 10 9.94 0.12 8.93
CA LEU A 10 9.00 -0.68 9.72
C LEU A 10 7.76 -1.00 8.87
N ARG A 11 7.02 -2.04 9.26
CA ARG A 11 5.76 -2.43 8.65
C ARG A 11 4.82 -3.07 9.66
N THR A 12 3.55 -3.16 9.34
CA THR A 12 2.64 -4.10 10.01
C THR A 12 2.89 -5.53 9.52
N ALA A 13 2.30 -6.50 10.20
CA ALA A 13 2.14 -7.82 9.59
C ALA A 13 1.28 -7.70 8.31
N VAL A 14 1.55 -8.58 7.33
CA VAL A 14 0.69 -8.69 6.14
C VAL A 14 -0.53 -9.51 6.50
N GLY A 15 -1.71 -8.88 6.47
CA GLY A 15 -2.98 -9.52 6.79
C GLY A 15 -3.49 -10.45 5.68
N LYS A 16 -4.26 -11.46 6.05
CA LYS A 16 -5.05 -12.24 5.11
C LYS A 16 -6.30 -11.45 4.71
N PHE A 17 -6.75 -11.59 3.45
CA PHE A 17 -8.02 -11.05 3.00
C PHE A 17 -9.17 -11.58 3.88
N GLY A 18 -10.01 -10.67 4.39
CA GLY A 18 -11.06 -10.99 5.35
C GLY A 18 -10.56 -11.45 6.73
N GLY A 19 -9.24 -11.30 7.02
CA GLY A 19 -8.63 -11.73 8.28
C GLY A 19 -8.70 -10.68 9.39
N SER A 20 -7.83 -10.85 10.41
CA SER A 20 -7.86 -10.05 11.65
C SER A 20 -7.69 -8.53 11.46
N LEU A 21 -7.02 -8.10 10.39
CA LEU A 21 -6.82 -6.70 10.07
C LEU A 21 -7.91 -6.09 9.18
N ALA A 22 -8.88 -6.89 8.73
CA ALA A 22 -9.90 -6.45 7.76
C ALA A 22 -10.74 -5.26 8.23
N GLY A 23 -11.00 -5.15 9.53
CA GLY A 23 -11.81 -4.07 10.11
C GLY A 23 -11.07 -2.74 10.35
N LEU A 24 -9.77 -2.67 10.06
CA LEU A 24 -8.97 -1.46 10.28
C LEU A 24 -8.82 -0.67 8.98
N PRO A 25 -9.17 0.63 8.96
CA PRO A 25 -8.87 1.48 7.81
C PRO A 25 -7.38 1.46 7.45
N ALA A 26 -7.06 1.54 6.14
CA ALA A 26 -5.68 1.59 5.69
C ALA A 26 -4.87 2.72 6.36
N ALA A 27 -5.50 3.89 6.56
CA ALA A 27 -4.88 5.03 7.23
C ALA A 27 -4.55 4.75 8.72
N ASP A 28 -5.27 3.87 9.41
CA ASP A 28 -4.95 3.46 10.77
C ASP A 28 -3.74 2.54 10.83
N LEU A 29 -3.62 1.64 9.86
CA LEU A 29 -2.43 0.79 9.70
C LEU A 29 -1.19 1.65 9.41
N GLY A 30 -1.30 2.60 8.47
CA GLY A 30 -0.25 3.57 8.17
C GLY A 30 0.15 4.41 9.39
N ALA A 31 -0.84 4.93 10.13
CA ALA A 31 -0.59 5.73 11.33
C ALA A 31 0.19 4.97 12.41
N ARG A 32 -0.11 3.68 12.62
CA ARG A 32 0.64 2.84 13.59
C ARG A 32 2.11 2.72 13.22
N VAL A 33 2.40 2.50 11.94
CA VAL A 33 3.78 2.41 11.44
C VAL A 33 4.49 3.75 11.55
N ILE A 34 3.87 4.85 11.14
CA ILE A 34 4.44 6.19 11.25
C ILE A 34 4.76 6.52 12.72
N LYS A 35 3.83 6.27 13.64
CA LYS A 35 4.06 6.47 15.08
C LYS A 35 5.23 5.64 15.61
N ALA A 36 5.34 4.39 15.17
CA ALA A 36 6.43 3.50 15.55
C ALA A 36 7.78 3.98 14.98
N LEU A 37 7.81 4.48 13.74
CA LEU A 37 9.01 5.06 13.13
C LEU A 37 9.51 6.25 13.93
N LEU A 38 8.64 7.20 14.31
CA LEU A 38 9.00 8.36 15.13
C LEU A 38 9.55 7.92 16.50
N ALA A 39 8.89 6.94 17.13
CA ALA A 39 9.36 6.42 18.42
C ALA A 39 10.72 5.71 18.32
N ALA A 40 10.95 4.94 17.27
CA ALA A 40 12.19 4.19 17.07
C ALA A 40 13.38 5.09 16.72
N THR A 41 13.14 6.19 16.02
CA THR A 41 14.20 7.12 15.57
C THR A 41 14.43 8.27 16.53
N GLY A 42 13.47 8.59 17.39
CA GLY A 42 13.49 9.79 18.22
C GLY A 42 13.35 11.11 17.44
N VAL A 43 12.99 11.04 16.16
CA VAL A 43 12.75 12.23 15.32
C VAL A 43 11.52 12.96 15.82
N ASP A 44 11.67 14.26 16.08
CA ASP A 44 10.52 15.13 16.36
C ASP A 44 9.63 15.23 15.12
N GLY A 45 8.34 14.97 15.29
CA GLY A 45 7.35 15.06 14.20
C GLY A 45 7.31 16.44 13.53
N GLY A 46 7.65 17.50 14.23
CA GLY A 46 7.76 18.85 13.68
C GLY A 46 8.91 19.07 12.71
N LEU A 47 9.91 18.18 12.69
CA LEU A 47 11.02 18.19 11.74
C LEU A 47 10.70 17.43 10.44
N VAL A 48 9.58 16.72 10.38
CA VAL A 48 9.17 15.99 9.18
C VAL A 48 8.68 16.99 8.14
N SER A 49 9.35 17.05 7.01
CA SER A 49 9.01 17.96 5.90
C SER A 49 7.74 17.55 5.19
N GLU A 50 7.51 16.23 4.99
CA GLU A 50 6.35 15.70 4.29
C GLU A 50 6.09 14.22 4.60
N VAL A 51 4.83 13.77 4.43
CA VAL A 51 4.43 12.36 4.49
C VAL A 51 3.91 11.92 3.13
N LEU A 52 4.55 10.92 2.51
CA LEU A 52 4.20 10.36 1.20
C LEU A 52 3.75 8.91 1.35
N MET A 53 2.45 8.64 1.19
CA MET A 53 1.92 7.28 1.33
C MET A 53 1.26 6.80 0.04
N GLY A 54 1.75 5.68 -0.48
CA GLY A 54 1.11 4.98 -1.57
C GLY A 54 -0.18 4.30 -1.12
N GLN A 55 -1.26 4.45 -1.92
CA GLN A 55 -2.49 3.69 -1.74
C GLN A 55 -3.20 3.55 -3.08
N VAL A 56 -3.71 2.35 -3.37
CA VAL A 56 -4.43 2.05 -4.62
C VAL A 56 -5.93 2.27 -4.44
N LEU A 57 -6.51 1.63 -3.44
CA LEU A 57 -7.96 1.57 -3.21
C LEU A 57 -8.38 2.70 -2.28
N THR A 58 -8.73 3.84 -2.85
CA THR A 58 -9.09 5.05 -2.10
C THR A 58 -10.60 5.34 -2.07
N ALA A 59 -11.40 4.56 -2.78
CA ALA A 59 -12.85 4.72 -2.79
C ALA A 59 -13.43 4.60 -1.37
N GLY A 60 -14.18 5.61 -0.94
CA GLY A 60 -14.79 5.64 0.40
C GLY A 60 -13.83 5.85 1.58
N CYS A 61 -12.53 6.02 1.35
CA CYS A 61 -11.53 6.22 2.42
C CYS A 61 -11.50 7.64 3.00
N GLY A 62 -12.29 8.57 2.45
CA GLY A 62 -12.25 9.97 2.81
C GLY A 62 -11.13 10.75 2.11
N GLN A 63 -10.97 12.01 2.50
CA GLN A 63 -9.97 12.88 1.87
C GLN A 63 -8.56 12.45 2.26
N ASN A 64 -7.67 12.37 1.28
CA ASN A 64 -6.22 12.20 1.44
C ASN A 64 -5.83 11.20 2.54
N PRO A 65 -5.91 9.89 2.30
CA PRO A 65 -5.59 8.86 3.29
C PRO A 65 -4.19 8.99 3.92
N ALA A 66 -3.20 9.50 3.18
CA ALA A 66 -1.87 9.80 3.71
C ALA A 66 -1.95 10.87 4.81
N ARG A 67 -2.74 11.92 4.59
CA ARG A 67 -2.98 12.97 5.58
C ARG A 67 -3.66 12.42 6.83
N GLN A 68 -4.64 11.55 6.65
CA GLN A 68 -5.30 10.90 7.79
C GLN A 68 -4.31 10.08 8.60
N ALA A 69 -3.42 9.32 7.95
CA ALA A 69 -2.39 8.54 8.63
C ALA A 69 -1.41 9.45 9.40
N SER A 70 -0.94 10.54 8.78
CA SER A 70 -0.05 11.54 9.39
C SER A 70 -0.64 12.11 10.68
N ILE A 71 -1.87 12.62 10.63
CA ILE A 71 -2.54 13.23 11.79
C ILE A 71 -2.83 12.19 12.88
N ARG A 72 -3.31 11.00 12.52
CA ARG A 72 -3.56 9.90 13.47
C ARG A 72 -2.28 9.38 14.14
N ALA A 73 -1.15 9.51 13.46
CA ALA A 73 0.16 9.18 14.04
C ALA A 73 0.66 10.22 15.05
N GLY A 74 0.04 11.40 15.08
CA GLY A 74 0.39 12.49 16.00
C GLY A 74 1.38 13.52 15.42
N LEU A 75 1.59 13.54 14.10
CA LEU A 75 2.36 14.61 13.48
C LEU A 75 1.58 15.94 13.54
N PRO A 76 2.27 17.08 13.60
CA PRO A 76 1.64 18.39 13.53
C PRO A 76 0.82 18.59 12.26
N ASP A 77 -0.22 19.38 12.33
CA ASP A 77 -1.09 19.73 11.20
C ASP A 77 -0.38 20.61 10.14
N THR A 78 0.76 21.17 10.49
CA THR A 78 1.65 21.90 9.58
C THR A 78 2.43 20.98 8.62
N VAL A 79 2.59 19.69 8.95
CA VAL A 79 3.29 18.73 8.09
C VAL A 79 2.39 18.33 6.92
N PRO A 80 2.75 18.66 5.66
CA PRO A 80 1.96 18.27 4.50
C PRO A 80 2.00 16.76 4.28
N ALA A 81 0.98 16.24 3.57
CA ALA A 81 0.94 14.83 3.22
C ALA A 81 0.30 14.62 1.86
N MET A 82 0.77 13.64 1.11
CA MET A 82 0.27 13.29 -0.21
C MET A 82 0.05 11.79 -0.35
N THR A 83 -1.13 11.43 -0.89
CA THR A 83 -1.42 10.05 -1.29
C THR A 83 -0.97 9.83 -2.73
N VAL A 84 -0.13 8.81 -2.96
CA VAL A 84 0.48 8.50 -4.26
C VAL A 84 -0.21 7.31 -4.89
N GLY A 85 -0.70 7.46 -6.13
CA GLY A 85 -1.30 6.39 -6.92
C GLY A 85 -0.42 5.95 -8.08
N LYS A 86 0.13 4.76 -8.03
CA LYS A 86 0.86 4.05 -9.10
C LYS A 86 0.59 2.55 -9.04
N VAL A 87 -0.64 2.17 -8.82
CA VAL A 87 -1.07 0.78 -8.61
C VAL A 87 -0.12 0.06 -7.64
N CYS A 88 0.31 -1.16 -7.90
CA CYS A 88 1.20 -1.95 -7.02
C CYS A 88 2.55 -1.28 -6.71
N GLY A 89 2.99 -0.32 -7.53
CA GLY A 89 4.22 0.44 -7.34
C GLY A 89 4.08 1.72 -6.50
N SER A 90 2.91 1.99 -5.89
CA SER A 90 2.64 3.25 -5.20
C SER A 90 3.58 3.52 -4.03
N GLY A 91 3.80 2.54 -3.15
CA GLY A 91 4.70 2.68 -2.01
C GLY A 91 6.15 2.89 -2.43
N LEU A 92 6.63 2.14 -3.43
CA LEU A 92 7.98 2.33 -3.98
C LEU A 92 8.10 3.71 -4.65
N LYS A 93 7.05 4.16 -5.35
CA LYS A 93 7.06 5.52 -5.94
C LYS A 93 7.09 6.61 -4.88
N ALA A 94 6.39 6.46 -3.77
CA ALA A 94 6.46 7.38 -2.63
C ALA A 94 7.91 7.50 -2.11
N THR A 95 8.61 6.38 -1.96
CA THR A 95 10.03 6.35 -1.55
C THR A 95 10.95 7.05 -2.57
N HIS A 96 10.70 6.83 -3.88
CA HIS A 96 11.46 7.54 -4.92
C HIS A 96 11.22 9.05 -4.91
N LEU A 97 9.99 9.49 -4.69
CA LEU A 97 9.66 10.92 -4.58
C LEU A 97 10.33 11.55 -3.37
N ALA A 98 10.33 10.86 -2.22
CA ALA A 98 11.04 11.31 -1.04
C ALA A 98 12.55 11.52 -1.30
N ALA A 99 13.20 10.53 -1.92
CA ALA A 99 14.61 10.65 -2.28
C ALA A 99 14.88 11.79 -3.28
N GLN A 100 13.95 12.04 -4.22
CA GLN A 100 14.05 13.14 -5.17
C GLN A 100 13.91 14.50 -4.48
N ALA A 101 12.91 14.68 -3.60
CA ALA A 101 12.69 15.92 -2.87
C ALA A 101 13.89 16.28 -1.99
N ILE A 102 14.47 15.32 -1.26
CA ILE A 102 15.67 15.56 -0.44
C ILE A 102 16.86 15.94 -1.33
N ARG A 103 17.10 15.26 -2.46
CA ARG A 103 18.18 15.59 -3.38
C ARG A 103 18.04 16.95 -4.05
N CYS A 104 16.82 17.43 -4.23
CA CYS A 104 16.54 18.77 -4.78
C CYS A 104 16.62 19.87 -3.71
N GLY A 105 16.76 19.54 -2.43
CA GLY A 105 16.74 20.50 -1.33
C GLY A 105 15.35 21.01 -0.96
N ASP A 106 14.30 20.32 -1.42
CA ASP A 106 12.91 20.68 -1.10
C ASP A 106 12.48 20.15 0.28
N ALA A 107 13.23 19.20 0.83
CA ALA A 107 12.93 18.54 2.10
C ALA A 107 14.18 17.95 2.75
N ASP A 108 14.16 17.84 4.08
CA ASP A 108 15.25 17.25 4.87
C ASP A 108 14.86 15.84 5.37
N ILE A 109 13.66 15.69 5.90
CA ILE A 109 13.15 14.43 6.47
C ILE A 109 11.79 14.14 5.90
N ILE A 110 11.64 12.98 5.26
CA ILE A 110 10.37 12.52 4.70
C ILE A 110 10.01 11.14 5.24
N ILE A 111 8.76 10.96 5.63
CA ILE A 111 8.18 9.65 5.88
C ILE A 111 7.52 9.17 4.59
N ALA A 112 8.02 8.07 4.03
CA ALA A 112 7.52 7.51 2.77
C ALA A 112 7.23 6.03 2.89
N GLY A 113 6.14 5.57 2.29
CA GLY A 113 5.76 4.17 2.29
C GLY A 113 4.45 3.91 1.58
N GLY A 114 3.71 2.92 2.05
CA GLY A 114 2.39 2.57 1.53
C GLY A 114 1.49 2.00 2.60
N GLN A 115 0.21 2.06 2.34
CA GLN A 115 -0.85 1.51 3.19
C GLN A 115 -1.98 0.99 2.29
N GLU A 116 -2.60 -0.11 2.69
CA GLU A 116 -3.72 -0.68 1.93
C GLU A 116 -4.59 -1.57 2.81
N ASN A 117 -5.88 -1.58 2.57
CA ASN A 117 -6.77 -2.60 3.09
C ASN A 117 -7.76 -3.05 2.01
N MET A 118 -7.41 -4.11 1.31
CA MET A 118 -8.24 -4.67 0.23
C MET A 118 -9.58 -5.23 0.74
N SER A 119 -9.61 -5.71 1.99
CA SER A 119 -10.85 -6.25 2.61
C SER A 119 -11.90 -5.17 2.86
N ALA A 120 -11.49 -3.90 2.98
CA ALA A 120 -12.37 -2.77 3.22
C ALA A 120 -12.78 -2.03 1.92
N ALA A 121 -12.32 -2.50 0.76
CA ALA A 121 -12.67 -1.89 -0.52
C ALA A 121 -14.19 -2.00 -0.77
N PRO A 122 -14.90 -0.88 -1.06
CA PRO A 122 -16.33 -0.88 -1.27
C PRO A 122 -16.70 -1.35 -2.67
N HIS A 123 -17.96 -1.73 -2.85
CA HIS A 123 -18.56 -1.79 -4.19
C HIS A 123 -19.03 -0.39 -4.59
N VAL A 124 -18.85 -0.04 -5.85
CA VAL A 124 -19.27 1.23 -6.43
C VAL A 124 -20.40 1.03 -7.43
N LEU A 125 -21.27 2.02 -7.52
CA LEU A 125 -22.39 2.05 -8.43
C LEU A 125 -22.20 3.18 -9.46
N PRO A 126 -21.57 2.92 -10.62
CA PRO A 126 -21.41 3.90 -11.67
C PRO A 126 -22.78 4.40 -12.21
N GLY A 127 -22.84 5.67 -12.58
CA GLY A 127 -24.08 6.29 -13.09
C GLY A 127 -25.14 6.65 -12.04
N SER A 128 -24.90 6.34 -10.75
CA SER A 128 -25.90 6.58 -9.68
C SER A 128 -26.30 8.03 -9.49
N ARG A 129 -25.45 9.01 -9.87
CA ARG A 129 -25.75 10.44 -9.74
C ARG A 129 -26.85 10.90 -10.71
N GLU A 130 -26.95 10.27 -11.87
CA GLU A 130 -27.96 10.56 -12.89
C GLU A 130 -29.22 9.72 -12.68
N GLY A 131 -29.15 8.69 -11.85
CA GLY A 131 -30.21 7.72 -11.59
C GLY A 131 -30.36 6.68 -12.71
N PHE A 132 -31.20 5.68 -12.46
CA PHE A 132 -31.48 4.59 -13.37
C PHE A 132 -32.96 4.64 -13.75
N ARG A 133 -33.27 4.87 -15.05
CA ARG A 133 -34.63 5.05 -15.50
C ARG A 133 -35.32 3.74 -15.88
N LEU A 134 -34.56 2.80 -16.46
CA LEU A 134 -35.06 1.50 -16.93
C LEU A 134 -33.93 0.49 -16.97
N GLY A 135 -34.20 -0.75 -16.54
CA GLY A 135 -33.24 -1.84 -16.50
C GLY A 135 -32.43 -1.93 -15.21
N ASP A 136 -31.55 -2.93 -15.16
CA ASP A 136 -30.75 -3.25 -13.98
C ASP A 136 -29.52 -2.32 -13.84
N ALA A 137 -29.08 -2.12 -12.61
CA ALA A 137 -27.82 -1.45 -12.28
C ALA A 137 -26.82 -2.48 -11.73
N LYS A 138 -25.55 -2.39 -12.16
CA LYS A 138 -24.49 -3.29 -11.73
C LYS A 138 -23.59 -2.62 -10.71
N LEU A 139 -23.47 -3.21 -9.52
CA LEU A 139 -22.41 -2.89 -8.56
C LEU A 139 -21.08 -3.45 -9.06
N GLN A 140 -20.03 -2.66 -8.98
CA GLN A 140 -18.66 -3.04 -9.33
C GLN A 140 -17.81 -3.12 -8.06
N ASP A 141 -17.05 -4.19 -7.92
CA ASP A 141 -16.05 -4.32 -6.86
C ASP A 141 -14.86 -3.42 -7.16
N SER A 142 -14.65 -2.38 -6.33
CA SER A 142 -13.55 -1.43 -6.54
C SER A 142 -12.18 -2.09 -6.40
N MET A 143 -12.03 -3.15 -5.60
CA MET A 143 -10.79 -3.91 -5.50
C MET A 143 -10.42 -4.53 -6.86
N ILE A 144 -11.41 -5.04 -7.58
CA ILE A 144 -11.21 -5.61 -8.92
C ILE A 144 -10.98 -4.50 -9.95
N VAL A 145 -11.91 -3.55 -10.07
CA VAL A 145 -11.90 -2.59 -11.18
C VAL A 145 -10.74 -1.59 -11.09
N ASP A 146 -10.34 -1.18 -9.88
CA ASP A 146 -9.29 -0.20 -9.67
C ASP A 146 -7.91 -0.82 -9.39
N GLY A 147 -7.85 -2.06 -8.92
CA GLY A 147 -6.61 -2.70 -8.50
C GLY A 147 -6.17 -3.93 -9.30
N LEU A 148 -7.11 -4.74 -9.81
CA LEU A 148 -6.81 -6.07 -10.34
C LEU A 148 -7.25 -6.30 -11.80
N TRP A 149 -7.85 -5.29 -12.43
CA TRP A 149 -8.33 -5.37 -13.81
C TRP A 149 -7.40 -4.66 -14.79
N ASP A 150 -6.96 -5.35 -15.82
CA ASP A 150 -6.26 -4.73 -16.95
C ASP A 150 -7.28 -4.05 -17.86
N VAL A 151 -7.35 -2.73 -17.77
CA VAL A 151 -8.31 -1.92 -18.54
C VAL A 151 -8.00 -1.86 -20.05
N TYR A 152 -6.77 -2.14 -20.44
CA TYR A 152 -6.33 -2.09 -21.84
C TYR A 152 -6.71 -3.37 -22.59
N ASN A 153 -6.53 -4.52 -21.94
CA ASN A 153 -6.81 -5.83 -22.52
C ASN A 153 -8.14 -6.44 -22.02
N ASN A 154 -8.82 -5.77 -21.10
CA ASN A 154 -10.13 -6.12 -20.57
C ASN A 154 -10.18 -7.51 -19.93
N TYR A 155 -9.22 -7.83 -19.06
CA TYR A 155 -9.19 -9.06 -18.27
C TYR A 155 -8.54 -8.87 -16.88
N HIS A 156 -8.77 -9.82 -16.00
CA HIS A 156 -8.20 -9.84 -14.65
C HIS A 156 -6.67 -10.10 -14.71
N MET A 157 -5.91 -9.50 -13.76
CA MET A 157 -4.44 -9.68 -13.65
C MET A 157 -4.02 -11.17 -13.54
N GLY A 158 -4.87 -12.05 -13.03
CA GLY A 158 -4.64 -13.49 -13.09
C GLY A 158 -4.46 -14.02 -14.51
N THR A 159 -5.23 -13.50 -15.48
CA THR A 159 -5.06 -13.84 -16.91
C THR A 159 -3.72 -13.33 -17.44
N THR A 160 -3.22 -12.20 -16.94
CA THR A 160 -1.86 -11.72 -17.28
C THR A 160 -0.80 -12.75 -16.87
N ALA A 161 -0.92 -13.33 -15.66
CA ALA A 161 -0.01 -14.39 -15.23
C ALA A 161 -0.08 -15.63 -16.12
N GLU A 162 -1.28 -16.06 -16.51
CA GLU A 162 -1.46 -17.15 -17.45
C GLU A 162 -0.87 -16.87 -18.85
N ASN A 163 -0.95 -15.62 -19.31
CA ASN A 163 -0.32 -15.20 -20.57
C ASN A 163 1.21 -15.29 -20.48
N ILE A 164 1.81 -14.88 -19.36
CA ILE A 164 3.25 -15.02 -19.13
C ILE A 164 3.65 -16.49 -19.10
N ALA A 165 2.90 -17.34 -18.38
CA ALA A 165 3.19 -18.78 -18.33
C ALA A 165 3.18 -19.40 -19.74
N ARG A 166 2.22 -19.03 -20.58
CA ARG A 166 2.17 -19.50 -21.98
C ARG A 166 3.28 -18.93 -22.85
N GLN A 167 3.60 -17.65 -22.71
CA GLN A 167 4.61 -16.98 -23.53
C GLN A 167 6.02 -17.51 -23.29
N TYR A 168 6.32 -17.92 -22.06
CA TYR A 168 7.64 -18.39 -21.62
C TYR A 168 7.68 -19.89 -21.35
N ASP A 169 6.65 -20.64 -21.74
CA ASP A 169 6.54 -22.10 -21.58
C ASP A 169 6.77 -22.56 -20.11
N ILE A 170 6.29 -21.75 -19.15
CA ILE A 170 6.41 -22.09 -17.72
C ILE A 170 5.36 -23.13 -17.37
N SER A 171 5.84 -24.33 -17.06
CA SER A 171 4.98 -25.47 -16.73
C SER A 171 4.24 -25.27 -15.39
N ARG A 172 3.13 -25.97 -15.21
CA ARG A 172 2.42 -26.01 -13.94
C ARG A 172 3.30 -26.48 -12.80
N ARG A 173 4.17 -27.45 -13.05
CA ARG A 173 5.09 -27.96 -12.05
C ARG A 173 6.07 -26.89 -11.55
N GLU A 174 6.68 -26.12 -12.44
CA GLU A 174 7.58 -25.04 -12.08
C GLU A 174 6.85 -23.95 -11.26
N GLN A 175 5.62 -23.62 -11.62
CA GLN A 175 4.79 -22.68 -10.83
C GLN A 175 4.54 -23.20 -9.41
N ASP A 176 4.17 -24.45 -9.27
CA ASP A 176 3.91 -25.09 -7.97
C ASP A 176 5.17 -25.24 -7.13
N GLU A 177 6.30 -25.64 -7.72
CA GLU A 177 7.60 -25.72 -7.05
C GLU A 177 8.07 -24.33 -6.57
N PHE A 178 7.90 -23.29 -7.38
CA PHE A 178 8.20 -21.91 -6.98
C PHE A 178 7.32 -21.45 -5.81
N ALA A 179 6.02 -21.70 -5.88
CA ALA A 179 5.08 -21.33 -4.81
C ALA A 179 5.40 -22.06 -3.50
N ALA A 180 5.65 -23.38 -3.56
CA ALA A 180 6.05 -24.18 -2.41
C ALA A 180 7.35 -23.67 -1.77
N SER A 181 8.37 -23.40 -2.60
CA SER A 181 9.64 -22.83 -2.14
C SER A 181 9.46 -21.46 -1.47
N SER A 182 8.60 -20.59 -2.02
CA SER A 182 8.29 -19.29 -1.43
C SER A 182 7.67 -19.43 -0.03
N GLN A 183 6.69 -20.32 0.14
CA GLN A 183 6.07 -20.60 1.44
C GLN A 183 7.06 -21.16 2.45
N GLN A 184 7.90 -22.13 2.05
CA GLN A 184 8.94 -22.71 2.90
C GLN A 184 9.96 -21.68 3.38
N LYS A 185 10.39 -20.77 2.50
CA LYS A 185 11.30 -19.65 2.85
C LYS A 185 10.65 -18.69 3.84
N ALA A 186 9.39 -18.34 3.63
CA ALA A 186 8.66 -17.45 4.54
C ALA A 186 8.49 -18.09 5.93
N GLU A 187 8.12 -19.37 6.00
CA GLU A 187 8.01 -20.12 7.25
C GLU A 187 9.34 -20.21 7.99
N ALA A 188 10.42 -20.54 7.29
CA ALA A 188 11.76 -20.63 7.87
C ALA A 188 12.23 -19.26 8.42
N ALA A 189 12.00 -18.17 7.67
CA ALA A 189 12.35 -16.82 8.10
C ALA A 189 11.53 -16.40 9.34
N GLN A 190 10.24 -16.74 9.38
CA GLN A 190 9.37 -16.46 10.51
C GLN A 190 9.80 -17.25 11.76
N LYS A 191 10.08 -18.54 11.63
CA LYS A 191 10.59 -19.40 12.73
C LYS A 191 11.93 -18.89 13.26
N ALA A 192 12.81 -18.40 12.38
CA ALA A 192 14.08 -17.80 12.74
C ALA A 192 13.99 -16.38 13.32
N GLY A 193 12.78 -15.81 13.43
CA GLY A 193 12.53 -14.47 13.98
C GLY A 193 13.04 -13.31 13.11
N ARG A 194 13.33 -13.56 11.82
CA ARG A 194 13.95 -12.56 10.93
C ARG A 194 13.09 -11.30 10.69
N PHE A 195 11.78 -11.38 10.96
CA PHE A 195 10.85 -10.24 10.78
C PHE A 195 10.54 -9.51 12.10
N ARG A 196 11.13 -9.94 13.22
CA ARG A 196 10.78 -9.43 14.56
C ARG A 196 11.01 -7.94 14.70
N ASP A 197 12.13 -7.45 14.17
CA ASP A 197 12.57 -6.07 14.36
C ASP A 197 11.89 -5.09 13.40
N GLU A 198 11.18 -5.59 12.38
CA GLU A 198 10.49 -4.76 11.40
C GLU A 198 8.97 -4.71 11.58
N ILE A 199 8.38 -5.66 12.31
CA ILE A 199 6.92 -5.76 12.45
C ILE A 199 6.42 -4.98 13.66
N VAL A 200 5.58 -3.98 13.41
CA VAL A 200 4.87 -3.22 14.42
C VAL A 200 3.59 -3.98 14.81
N PRO A 201 3.32 -4.21 16.09
CA PRO A 201 2.07 -4.81 16.55
C PRO A 201 0.85 -3.96 16.20
N VAL A 202 -0.26 -4.61 15.88
CA VAL A 202 -1.53 -3.97 15.52
C VAL A 202 -2.64 -4.43 16.47
#